data_789af84cb452f30972b6975dbef677ca
#
_entry.id   789af84cb452f30972b6975dbef677ca
#
_cell.length_a   1.000
_cell.length_b   1.000
_cell.length_c   1.000
_cell.angle_alpha   90.00
_cell.angle_beta   90.00
_cell.angle_gamma   90.00
#
_symmetry.space_group_name_H-M   'P 1'
#
loop_
_entity.id
_entity.type
_entity.pdbx_description
1 polymer ?
#
loop_
_entity_poly.entity_id
_entity_poly.type
_entity_poly.pdbx_seq_one_letter_code
_entity_poly.pdbx_strand_id
1 'polypeptide(L)' 'MTKRECAVVMAYTGIAMLKGDDLFHFYDYISGIIGRPVYTHEIPSVVDYYRDTRIRDDFLALCKNAEEDSNEKINTG' A
#
# COMPACT_ATOMS: atom_id res chain seq x y z
N MET A 1 -1.33 10.16 6.44
CA MET A 1 -1.06 9.09 5.44
C MET A 1 -1.84 9.37 4.18
N THR A 2 -1.20 9.28 3.03
CA THR A 2 -1.86 9.52 1.75
C THR A 2 -2.75 8.34 1.38
N LYS A 3 -3.65 8.55 0.40
CA LYS A 3 -4.51 7.48 -0.11
C LYS A 3 -3.69 6.34 -0.73
N ARG A 4 -2.59 6.69 -1.42
CA ARG A 4 -1.70 5.68 -1.98
C ARG A 4 -1.04 4.84 -0.88
N GLU A 5 -0.62 5.48 0.19
CA GLU A 5 -0.03 4.77 1.32
C GLU A 5 -1.04 3.84 1.98
N CYS A 6 -2.29 4.30 2.12
CA CYS A 6 -3.37 3.44 2.60
C CYS A 6 -3.56 2.22 1.70
N ALA A 7 -3.45 2.40 0.38
CA ALA A 7 -3.57 1.30 -0.57
C ALA A 7 -2.46 0.26 -0.36
N VAL A 8 -1.23 0.71 -0.12
CA VAL A 8 -0.10 -0.20 0.15
C VAL A 8 -0.36 -1.01 1.41
N VAL A 9 -0.80 -0.35 2.48
CA VAL A 9 -1.09 -1.03 3.75
C VAL A 9 -2.23 -2.03 3.58
N MET A 10 -3.29 -1.67 2.86
CA MET A 10 -4.38 -2.60 2.56
C MET A 10 -3.87 -3.84 1.83
N ALA A 11 -3.03 -3.65 0.82
CA ALA A 11 -2.53 -4.75 0.02
C ALA A 11 -1.66 -5.70 0.85
N TYR A 12 -0.83 -5.15 1.72
CA TYR A 12 0.09 -5.96 2.51
C TYR A 12 -0.59 -6.65 3.69
N THR A 13 -1.43 -5.92 4.42
CA THR A 13 -2.02 -6.44 5.67
C THR A 13 -3.38 -7.06 5.49
N GLY A 14 -4.11 -6.73 4.43
CA GLY A 14 -5.49 -7.17 4.24
C GLY A 14 -6.50 -6.38 5.04
N ILE A 15 -6.07 -5.32 5.73
CA ILE A 15 -6.98 -4.48 6.52
C ILE A 15 -7.59 -3.40 5.64
N ALA A 16 -8.91 -3.28 5.63
CA ALA A 16 -9.61 -2.30 4.82
C ALA A 16 -9.39 -0.90 5.38
N MET A 17 -8.71 -0.05 4.62
CA MET A 17 -8.42 1.33 5.00
C MET A 17 -9.06 2.34 4.06
N LEU A 18 -9.51 1.91 2.90
CA LEU A 18 -10.17 2.74 1.90
C LEU A 18 -11.56 2.20 1.64
N LYS A 19 -12.53 3.10 1.47
CA LYS A 19 -13.93 2.75 1.28
C LYS A 19 -14.56 3.60 0.20
N GLY A 20 -15.62 3.07 -0.41
CA GLY A 20 -16.40 3.81 -1.39
C GLY A 20 -15.56 4.30 -2.56
N ASP A 21 -15.64 5.59 -2.84
CA ASP A 21 -14.96 6.20 -3.97
C ASP A 21 -13.43 6.13 -3.86
N ASP A 22 -12.90 5.99 -2.65
CA ASP A 22 -11.45 5.93 -2.45
C ASP A 22 -10.83 4.58 -2.82
N LEU A 23 -11.66 3.56 -3.03
CA LEU A 23 -11.16 2.24 -3.40
C LEU A 23 -10.39 2.24 -4.72
N PHE A 24 -10.64 3.20 -5.60
CA PHE A 24 -9.91 3.26 -6.86
C PHE A 24 -8.41 3.45 -6.64
N HIS A 25 -7.99 4.05 -5.54
CA HIS A 25 -6.57 4.20 -5.19
C HIS A 25 -5.92 2.84 -5.00
N PHE A 26 -6.65 1.91 -4.37
CA PHE A 26 -6.17 0.55 -4.20
C PHE A 26 -6.05 -0.18 -5.54
N TYR A 27 -7.10 -0.08 -6.37
CA TYR A 27 -7.10 -0.72 -7.69
C TYR A 27 -6.01 -0.12 -8.58
N ASP A 28 -5.82 1.19 -8.51
CA ASP A 28 -4.79 1.89 -9.28
C ASP A 28 -3.39 1.42 -8.87
N TYR A 29 -3.16 1.28 -7.58
CA TYR A 29 -1.90 0.78 -7.05
C TYR A 29 -1.59 -0.62 -7.56
N ILE A 30 -2.56 -1.53 -7.46
CA ILE A 30 -2.40 -2.91 -7.92
C ILE A 30 -2.19 -2.94 -9.44
N SER A 31 -2.95 -2.15 -10.19
CA SER A 31 -2.79 -2.06 -11.64
C SER A 31 -1.39 -1.58 -12.03
N GLY A 32 -0.82 -0.66 -11.26
CA GLY A 32 0.54 -0.18 -11.48
C GLY A 32 1.59 -1.28 -11.32
N ILE A 33 1.36 -2.22 -10.40
CA ILE A 33 2.27 -3.33 -10.18
C ILE A 33 2.31 -4.26 -11.40
N ILE A 34 1.15 -4.58 -11.95
CA ILE A 34 1.06 -5.54 -13.07
C ILE A 34 1.18 -4.88 -14.44
N GLY A 35 1.13 -3.53 -14.50
CA GLY A 35 1.29 -2.79 -15.74
C GLY A 35 0.08 -2.81 -16.66
N ARG A 36 -1.09 -3.18 -16.16
CA ARG A 36 -2.35 -3.17 -16.91
C ARG A 36 -3.53 -2.99 -15.96
N PRO A 37 -4.70 -2.61 -16.46
CA PRO A 37 -5.88 -2.53 -15.61
C PRO A 37 -6.17 -3.87 -14.93
N VAL A 38 -6.48 -3.83 -13.65
CA VAL A 38 -6.78 -5.04 -12.88
C VAL A 38 -8.29 -5.19 -12.75
N TYR A 39 -8.76 -6.43 -12.89
CA TYR A 39 -10.15 -6.76 -12.64
C TYR A 39 -10.34 -7.14 -11.17
N THR A 40 -11.52 -6.82 -10.62
CA THR A 40 -11.80 -7.07 -9.21
C THR A 40 -11.52 -8.51 -8.79
N HIS A 41 -11.89 -9.47 -9.63
CA HIS A 41 -11.70 -10.89 -9.31
C HIS A 41 -10.24 -11.34 -9.36
N GLU A 42 -9.37 -10.55 -9.98
CA GLU A 42 -7.94 -10.84 -10.06
C GLU A 42 -7.17 -10.38 -8.82
N ILE A 43 -7.72 -9.43 -8.07
CA ILE A 43 -7.00 -8.77 -6.98
C ILE A 43 -6.43 -9.75 -5.95
N PRO A 44 -7.20 -10.73 -5.44
CA PRO A 44 -6.62 -11.66 -4.47
C PRO A 44 -5.40 -12.41 -4.99
N SER A 45 -5.43 -12.83 -6.25
CA SER A 45 -4.31 -13.56 -6.85
C SER A 45 -3.09 -12.66 -7.03
N VAL A 46 -3.30 -11.43 -7.51
CA VAL A 46 -2.22 -10.47 -7.70
C VAL A 46 -1.59 -10.11 -6.36
N VAL A 47 -2.41 -9.84 -5.35
CA VAL A 47 -1.91 -9.49 -4.01
C VAL A 47 -1.11 -10.64 -3.43
N ASP A 48 -1.60 -11.87 -3.53
CA ASP A 48 -0.88 -13.04 -3.01
C ASP A 48 0.47 -13.22 -3.71
N TYR A 49 0.49 -13.00 -5.02
CA TYR A 49 1.72 -13.18 -5.81
C TYR A 49 2.78 -12.15 -5.44
N TYR A 50 2.39 -10.89 -5.25
CA TYR A 50 3.33 -9.80 -5.02
C TYR A 50 3.47 -9.38 -3.57
N ARG A 51 2.74 -9.99 -2.64
CA ARG A 51 2.73 -9.58 -1.23
C ARG A 51 4.12 -9.59 -0.60
N ASP A 52 4.88 -10.65 -0.81
CA ASP A 52 6.18 -10.83 -0.18
C ASP A 52 7.33 -10.27 -1.02
N THR A 53 7.03 -9.61 -2.14
CA THR A 53 8.02 -9.01 -3.01
C THR A 53 7.76 -7.52 -3.17
N ARG A 54 7.01 -7.12 -4.22
CA ARG A 54 6.78 -5.72 -4.55
C ARG A 54 6.01 -4.97 -3.47
N ILE A 55 4.95 -5.57 -2.98
CA ILE A 55 4.09 -4.93 -1.97
C ILE A 55 4.83 -4.80 -0.65
N ARG A 56 5.57 -5.82 -0.26
CA ARG A 56 6.37 -5.78 0.95
C ARG A 56 7.41 -4.66 0.89
N ASP A 57 8.09 -4.52 -0.24
CA ASP A 57 9.08 -3.46 -0.42
C ASP A 57 8.46 -2.08 -0.26
N ASP A 58 7.30 -1.86 -0.86
CA ASP A 58 6.59 -0.58 -0.73
C ASP A 58 6.15 -0.33 0.71
N PHE A 59 5.68 -1.36 1.40
CA PHE A 59 5.28 -1.26 2.80
C PHE A 59 6.46 -0.93 3.70
N LEU A 60 7.60 -1.58 3.50
CA LEU A 60 8.80 -1.31 4.29
C LEU A 60 9.32 0.10 4.08
N ALA A 61 9.18 0.63 2.87
CA ALA A 61 9.54 2.02 2.59
C ALA A 61 8.68 2.99 3.39
N LEU A 62 7.40 2.70 3.55
CA LEU A 62 6.52 3.52 4.39
C LEU A 62 6.93 3.47 5.86
N CYS A 63 7.26 2.30 6.36
CA CYS A 63 7.70 2.14 7.74
C CYS A 63 8.98 2.90 8.01
N LYS A 64 9.92 2.86 7.07
CA LYS A 64 11.18 3.58 7.19
C LYS A 64 10.95 5.09 7.25
N ASN A 65 10.08 5.61 6.40
CA ASN A 65 9.74 7.03 6.40
C ASN A 65 9.09 7.44 7.72
N ALA A 66 8.22 6.61 8.25
CA ALA A 66 7.57 6.88 9.53
C ALA A 66 8.58 6.91 10.68
N GLU A 67 9.56 6.00 10.66
CA GLU A 67 10.60 5.98 11.67
C GLU A 67 11.48 7.23 11.62
N GLU A 68 11.81 7.69 10.42
CA GLU A 68 12.57 8.94 10.26
C GLU A 68 11.81 10.14 10.82
N ASP A 69 10.52 10.22 10.53
CA ASP A 69 9.68 11.29 11.07
C ASP A 69 9.60 11.22 12.57
N SER A 70 9.49 10.03 13.14
CA SER A 70 9.46 9.85 14.59
C SER A 70 10.76 10.29 15.24
N ASN A 71 11.89 9.99 14.62
CA ASN A 71 13.19 10.39 15.11
C ASN A 71 13.34 11.91 15.12
N GLU A 72 12.84 12.58 14.09
CA GLU A 72 12.85 14.03 14.04
C GLU A 72 12.04 14.64 15.19
N LYS A 73 10.87 14.09 15.46
CA LYS A 73 10.02 14.54 16.57
C LYS A 73 10.71 14.36 17.90
N ILE A 74 11.39 13.26 18.10
CA ILE A 74 12.11 12.99 19.35
C ILE A 74 13.24 13.99 19.53
N ASN A 75 13.96 14.30 18.46
CA ASN A 75 15.08 15.22 18.52
C ASN A 75 14.65 16.65 18.79
N THR A 76 13.47 17.05 18.35
CA THR A 76 12.96 18.41 18.56
C THR A 76 12.19 18.55 19.86
N GLY A 77 11.71 17.45 20.38
CA GLY A 77 10.93 17.44 21.59
C GLY A 77 11.75 17.31 22.82
#